data_7d20eb976853c3cf994ccf2f300633fe
#
_entry.id   7d20eb976853c3cf994ccf2f300633fe
#
_cell.length_a   1.000
_cell.length_b   1.000
_cell.length_c   1.000
_cell.angle_alpha   90.00
_cell.angle_beta   90.00
_cell.angle_gamma   90.00
#
_symmetry.space_group_name_H-M   'P 1'
#
loop_
_entity.id
_entity.type
_entity.pdbx_description
1 polymer ?
#
loop_
_entity_poly.entity_id
_entity_poly.type
_entity_poly.pdbx_seq_one_letter_code
_entity_poly.pdbx_strand_id
1 'polypeptide(L)'
;GTYVDYDTFFGKQTGCKQQVFVNGFGNKCYYTELGTDSITRLYMCDRLGDGWGTPRPVKEINNEFTDISYPYMSSDGLTLYFSGVSKTEGLGQRDIYMTKYDAEAGVFMSAENIGLPFNSVADDYAYIVADADRMAWFASTRRQPKGKACVYAFVPSEQRSNYNIDELGRNRTIKLASLMSINETWSSPKNRDKAMVQLNKLRANAGKAVAEKDIILFVVDDKHTYTNINQFASDATRRAYYDIVRQNNDLRSIRNKIETLRVQYHNATESGRTSIGARIAKLEKEELDTRAAIKRAEQDLRRKESSLLNN
;
A
#
# COMPACT_ATOMS: atom_id res chain seq x y z
N GLY A 1 -2.52 -6.23 1.11
CA GLY A 1 -2.22 -5.01 0.35
C GLY A 1 -0.84 -5.07 -0.29
N THR A 2 -0.53 -4.09 -1.11
CA THR A 2 0.72 -4.06 -1.89
C THR A 2 1.29 -2.65 -1.91
N TYR A 3 2.60 -2.53 -1.77
CA TYR A 3 3.32 -1.28 -2.02
C TYR A 3 3.70 -1.19 -3.49
N VAL A 4 3.44 -0.03 -4.08
CA VAL A 4 3.79 0.31 -5.47
C VAL A 4 4.64 1.57 -5.43
N ASP A 5 5.66 1.65 -6.28
CA ASP A 5 6.46 2.85 -6.44
C ASP A 5 5.58 4.05 -6.83
N TYR A 6 5.83 5.22 -6.20
CA TYR A 6 5.00 6.41 -6.37
C TYR A 6 4.91 6.87 -7.83
N ASP A 7 6.06 6.95 -8.50
CA ASP A 7 6.12 7.41 -9.88
C ASP A 7 5.42 6.42 -10.83
N THR A 8 5.60 5.13 -10.57
CA THR A 8 4.92 4.05 -11.31
C THR A 8 3.40 4.12 -11.11
N PHE A 9 2.94 4.33 -9.88
CA PHE A 9 1.52 4.38 -9.55
C PHE A 9 0.79 5.55 -10.20
N PHE A 10 1.40 6.73 -10.17
CA PHE A 10 0.82 7.96 -10.73
C PHE A 10 1.21 8.23 -12.19
N GLY A 11 2.06 7.42 -12.80
CA GLY A 11 2.58 7.64 -14.14
C GLY A 11 3.43 8.92 -14.23
N LYS A 12 4.15 9.26 -13.16
CA LYS A 12 5.01 10.45 -13.04
C LYS A 12 6.48 10.07 -13.15
N GLN A 13 7.35 11.05 -13.27
CA GLN A 13 8.81 10.89 -13.24
C GLN A 13 9.41 11.96 -12.31
N THR A 14 9.01 11.94 -11.06
CA THR A 14 9.45 12.93 -10.06
C THR A 14 10.75 12.52 -9.37
N GLY A 15 11.16 11.25 -9.48
CA GLY A 15 12.24 10.67 -8.70
C GLY A 15 11.90 10.49 -7.22
N CYS A 16 10.62 10.54 -6.89
CA CYS A 16 10.12 10.33 -5.54
C CYS A 16 10.39 8.89 -5.10
N LYS A 17 11.05 8.72 -3.97
CA LYS A 17 11.35 7.39 -3.38
C LYS A 17 10.24 6.86 -2.48
N GLN A 18 9.13 7.57 -2.39
CA GLN A 18 7.99 7.15 -1.59
C GLN A 18 7.21 6.06 -2.29
N GLN A 19 6.40 5.34 -1.54
CA GLN A 19 5.58 4.26 -2.03
C GLN A 19 4.10 4.55 -1.75
N VAL A 20 3.26 4.04 -2.63
CA VAL A 20 1.81 4.03 -2.47
C VAL A 20 1.40 2.65 -1.96
N PHE A 21 0.72 2.61 -0.85
CA PHE A 21 0.12 1.38 -0.35
C PHE A 21 -1.30 1.23 -0.90
N VAL A 22 -1.55 0.17 -1.64
CA VAL A 22 -2.89 -0.23 -2.08
C VAL A 22 -3.39 -1.30 -1.13
N ASN A 23 -4.57 -1.11 -0.54
CA ASN A 23 -5.14 -2.06 0.41
C ASN A 23 -5.48 -3.42 -0.25
N GLY A 24 -5.70 -4.45 0.58
CA GLY A 24 -5.97 -5.80 0.10
C GLY A 24 -7.22 -5.94 -0.77
N PHE A 25 -8.19 -5.04 -0.63
CA PHE A 25 -9.41 -4.99 -1.45
C PHE A 25 -9.18 -4.27 -2.79
N GLY A 26 -8.04 -3.62 -3.00
CA GLY A 26 -7.72 -2.87 -4.21
C GLY A 26 -8.60 -1.63 -4.45
N ASN A 27 -9.36 -1.20 -3.44
CA ASN A 27 -10.33 -0.10 -3.54
C ASN A 27 -9.90 1.20 -2.87
N LYS A 28 -8.83 1.18 -2.07
CA LYS A 28 -8.24 2.36 -1.43
C LYS A 28 -6.73 2.33 -1.55
N CYS A 29 -6.13 3.49 -1.72
CA CYS A 29 -4.70 3.64 -1.60
C CYS A 29 -4.33 4.73 -0.60
N TYR A 30 -3.15 4.59 0.00
CA TYR A 30 -2.57 5.49 0.99
C TYR A 30 -1.14 5.81 0.59
N TYR A 31 -0.78 7.07 0.64
CA TYR A 31 0.57 7.50 0.31
C TYR A 31 0.91 8.82 1.00
N THR A 32 2.17 9.17 0.99
CA THR A 32 2.63 10.43 1.59
C THR A 32 3.22 11.33 0.52
N GLU A 33 3.05 12.62 0.69
CA GLU A 33 3.64 13.67 -0.16
C GLU A 33 4.36 14.71 0.67
N LEU A 34 5.53 15.14 0.21
CA LEU A 34 6.27 16.25 0.79
C LEU A 34 5.66 17.57 0.31
N GLY A 35 5.14 18.35 1.25
CA GLY A 35 4.63 19.69 0.97
C GLY A 35 5.75 20.72 0.69
N THR A 36 5.36 21.89 0.20
CA THR A 36 6.28 23.03 -0.02
C THR A 36 6.91 23.57 1.26
N ASP A 37 6.27 23.27 2.40
CA ASP A 37 6.74 23.58 3.75
C ASP A 37 7.67 22.49 4.34
N SER A 38 8.11 21.55 3.51
CA SER A 38 8.95 20.41 3.89
C SER A 38 8.32 19.48 4.92
N ILE A 39 7.00 19.50 5.07
CA ILE A 39 6.24 18.56 5.92
C ILE A 39 5.62 17.47 5.05
N THR A 40 5.88 16.22 5.41
CA THR A 40 5.28 15.08 4.74
C THR A 40 3.88 14.81 5.29
N ARG A 41 2.89 14.75 4.42
CA ARG A 41 1.48 14.55 4.74
C ARG A 41 0.93 13.27 4.14
N LEU A 42 0.00 12.66 4.85
CA LEU A 42 -0.72 11.47 4.41
C LEU A 42 -1.94 11.83 3.56
N TYR A 43 -2.07 11.15 2.46
CA TYR A 43 -3.21 11.21 1.54
C TYR A 43 -3.83 9.83 1.36
N MET A 44 -5.11 9.83 1.03
CA MET A 44 -5.83 8.64 0.62
C MET A 44 -6.62 8.89 -0.67
N CYS A 45 -6.79 7.85 -1.47
CA CYS A 45 -7.68 7.85 -2.63
C CYS A 45 -8.61 6.63 -2.59
N ASP A 46 -9.83 6.83 -3.04
CA ASP A 46 -10.75 5.74 -3.34
C ASP A 46 -10.65 5.36 -4.81
N ARG A 47 -10.81 4.09 -5.10
CA ARG A 47 -10.90 3.62 -6.49
C ARG A 47 -12.31 3.89 -7.01
N LEU A 48 -12.42 4.60 -8.12
CA LEU A 48 -13.66 4.95 -8.78
C LEU A 48 -13.69 4.27 -10.16
N GLY A 49 -14.39 3.16 -10.24
CA GLY A 49 -14.39 2.34 -11.46
C GLY A 49 -12.98 1.85 -11.83
N ASP A 50 -12.50 2.23 -13.01
CA ASP A 50 -11.20 1.79 -13.51
C ASP A 50 -10.03 2.71 -13.10
N GLY A 51 -10.29 3.80 -12.38
CA GLY A 51 -9.28 4.80 -11.99
C GLY A 51 -9.30 5.12 -10.50
N TRP A 52 -8.34 5.94 -10.08
CA TRP A 52 -8.26 6.49 -8.75
C TRP A 52 -8.93 7.87 -8.71
N GLY A 53 -9.72 8.11 -7.68
CA GLY A 53 -10.37 9.38 -7.45
C GLY A 53 -9.39 10.49 -7.03
N THR A 54 -9.92 11.67 -6.73
CA THR A 54 -9.12 12.80 -6.26
C THR A 54 -8.50 12.48 -4.90
N PRO A 55 -7.19 12.69 -4.71
CA PRO A 55 -6.54 12.52 -3.43
C PRO A 55 -7.15 13.42 -2.35
N ARG A 56 -7.37 12.83 -1.18
CA ARG A 56 -7.85 13.55 0.00
C ARG A 56 -6.80 13.50 1.10
N PRO A 57 -6.42 14.65 1.70
CA PRO A 57 -5.56 14.64 2.86
C PRO A 57 -6.28 13.99 4.05
N VAL A 58 -5.58 13.16 4.80
CA VAL A 58 -6.08 12.58 6.05
C VAL A 58 -5.85 13.60 7.16
N LYS A 59 -6.82 14.50 7.35
CA LYS A 59 -6.68 15.69 8.20
C LYS A 59 -6.43 15.35 9.65
N GLU A 60 -7.08 14.32 10.18
CA GLU A 60 -6.98 13.88 11.56
C GLU A 60 -5.51 13.54 11.89
N ILE A 61 -4.85 12.79 11.04
CA ILE A 61 -3.44 12.43 11.21
C ILE A 61 -2.52 13.59 10.90
N ASN A 62 -2.76 14.33 9.81
CA ASN A 62 -1.89 15.43 9.38
C ASN A 62 -1.86 16.61 10.38
N ASN A 63 -2.90 16.76 11.20
CA ASN A 63 -2.94 17.79 12.23
C ASN A 63 -2.07 17.45 13.45
N GLU A 64 -1.92 16.18 13.77
CA GLU A 64 -1.22 15.68 14.96
C GLU A 64 0.23 15.29 14.70
N PHE A 65 0.56 14.95 13.42
CA PHE A 65 1.85 14.40 13.06
C PHE A 65 2.55 15.20 11.98
N THR A 66 3.88 15.07 11.97
CA THR A 66 4.76 15.49 10.88
C THR A 66 5.60 14.29 10.41
N ASP A 67 6.28 14.43 9.26
CA ASP A 67 7.15 13.38 8.72
C ASP A 67 6.50 11.99 8.61
N ILE A 68 5.23 11.97 8.22
CA ILE A 68 4.45 10.75 8.09
C ILE A 68 5.03 9.88 6.96
N SER A 69 5.16 8.58 7.21
CA SER A 69 5.72 7.63 6.25
C SER A 69 5.18 6.21 6.47
N TYR A 70 5.36 5.36 5.46
CA TYR A 70 5.01 3.94 5.50
C TYR A 70 3.58 3.64 5.97
N PRO A 71 2.55 4.26 5.37
CA PRO A 71 1.18 3.92 5.69
C PRO A 71 0.90 2.46 5.29
N TYR A 72 0.29 1.70 6.19
CA TYR A 72 -0.08 0.31 5.99
C TYR A 72 -1.48 0.06 6.54
N MET A 73 -2.44 -0.26 5.68
CA MET A 73 -3.78 -0.66 6.08
C MET A 73 -3.81 -2.18 6.30
N SER A 74 -4.22 -2.59 7.48
CA SER A 74 -4.41 -4.00 7.85
C SER A 74 -5.42 -4.68 6.92
N SER A 75 -5.41 -6.01 6.90
CA SER A 75 -6.34 -6.83 6.10
C SER A 75 -7.80 -6.67 6.52
N ASP A 76 -8.07 -6.17 7.75
CA ASP A 76 -9.41 -5.81 8.22
C ASP A 76 -10.02 -4.61 7.48
N GLY A 77 -9.20 -3.83 6.75
CA GLY A 77 -9.61 -2.61 6.06
C GLY A 77 -9.97 -1.44 6.97
N LEU A 78 -9.75 -1.57 8.28
CA LEU A 78 -10.12 -0.59 9.30
C LEU A 78 -8.93 -0.05 10.08
N THR A 79 -7.90 -0.86 10.33
CA THR A 79 -6.73 -0.48 11.12
C THR A 79 -5.61 0.01 10.23
N LEU A 80 -5.26 1.29 10.33
CA LEU A 80 -4.14 1.91 9.63
C LEU A 80 -2.95 2.05 10.57
N TYR A 81 -1.80 1.54 10.16
CA TYR A 81 -0.51 1.79 10.77
C TYR A 81 0.26 2.80 9.94
N PHE A 82 1.02 3.64 10.58
CA PHE A 82 1.91 4.60 9.93
C PHE A 82 3.06 4.97 10.86
N SER A 83 4.10 5.57 10.33
CA SER A 83 5.18 6.12 11.14
C SER A 83 5.16 7.64 11.03
N GLY A 84 5.43 8.33 12.11
CA GLY A 84 5.39 9.78 12.13
C GLY A 84 6.09 10.37 13.35
N VAL A 85 6.28 11.68 13.31
CA VAL A 85 6.74 12.47 14.44
C VAL A 85 5.51 13.14 15.05
N SER A 86 5.13 12.73 16.26
CA SER A 86 4.02 13.37 16.97
C SER A 86 4.42 14.77 17.44
N LYS A 87 3.48 15.69 17.41
CA LYS A 87 3.67 17.06 17.92
C LYS A 87 3.60 17.14 19.44
N THR A 88 3.04 16.12 20.08
CA THR A 88 2.74 16.13 21.52
C THR A 88 3.41 15.01 22.28
N GLU A 89 3.42 13.80 21.75
CA GLU A 89 3.84 12.59 22.45
C GLU A 89 4.66 11.68 21.54
N GLY A 90 5.74 11.07 22.06
CA GLY A 90 6.55 10.08 21.36
C GLY A 90 7.61 9.50 22.29
N LEU A 91 8.11 8.31 22.00
CA LEU A 91 9.23 7.69 22.68
C LEU A 91 10.56 8.07 22.03
N GLY A 92 10.54 8.25 20.70
CA GLY A 92 11.68 8.63 19.88
C GLY A 92 11.39 9.85 19.02
N GLN A 93 12.18 10.02 17.93
CA GLN A 93 11.91 11.05 16.95
C GLN A 93 10.78 10.61 16.03
N ARG A 94 10.85 9.39 15.52
CA ARG A 94 9.83 8.79 14.67
C ARG A 94 9.36 7.48 15.29
N ASP A 95 8.09 7.42 15.60
CA ASP A 95 7.43 6.26 16.18
C ASP A 95 6.38 5.68 15.24
N ILE A 96 6.00 4.43 15.48
CA ILE A 96 4.91 3.75 14.79
C ILE A 96 3.62 4.01 15.57
N TYR A 97 2.58 4.41 14.86
CA TYR A 97 1.25 4.68 15.37
C TYR A 97 0.22 3.80 14.69
N MET A 98 -0.90 3.60 15.34
CA MET A 98 -2.08 2.96 14.75
C MET A 98 -3.32 3.83 14.98
N THR A 99 -4.24 3.76 14.05
CA THR A 99 -5.58 4.37 14.17
C THR A 99 -6.62 3.49 13.52
N LYS A 100 -7.88 3.69 13.87
CA LYS A 100 -9.02 3.00 13.24
C LYS A 100 -9.81 3.94 12.37
N TYR A 101 -10.25 3.43 11.24
CA TYR A 101 -11.16 4.13 10.35
C TYR A 101 -12.61 3.91 10.79
N ASP A 102 -13.30 4.99 11.09
CA ASP A 102 -14.74 4.99 11.31
C ASP A 102 -15.44 5.07 9.96
N ALA A 103 -16.04 3.96 9.54
CA ALA A 103 -16.70 3.86 8.24
C ALA A 103 -18.02 4.66 8.18
N GLU A 104 -18.67 4.91 9.31
CA GLU A 104 -19.91 5.69 9.37
C GLU A 104 -19.62 7.19 9.28
N ALA A 105 -18.64 7.67 10.04
CA ALA A 105 -18.19 9.06 10.00
C ALA A 105 -17.28 9.38 8.81
N GLY A 106 -16.63 8.37 8.21
CA GLY A 106 -15.72 8.52 7.09
C GLY A 106 -14.39 9.17 7.46
N VAL A 107 -13.97 9.06 8.72
CA VAL A 107 -12.77 9.68 9.30
C VAL A 107 -11.92 8.67 10.06
N PHE A 108 -10.66 9.01 10.30
CA PHE A 108 -9.80 8.24 11.20
C PHE A 108 -9.96 8.75 12.63
N MET A 109 -9.96 7.82 13.57
CA MET A 109 -9.92 8.13 15.01
C MET A 109 -8.55 8.67 15.40
N SER A 110 -8.41 9.19 16.64
CA SER A 110 -7.11 9.59 17.20
C SER A 110 -6.12 8.42 17.13
N ALA A 111 -4.90 8.74 16.71
CA ALA A 111 -3.86 7.73 16.58
C ALA A 111 -3.23 7.43 17.95
N GLU A 112 -2.93 6.15 18.16
CA GLU A 112 -2.28 5.66 19.38
C GLU A 112 -0.84 5.22 19.06
N ASN A 113 0.11 5.59 19.91
CA ASN A 113 1.46 5.03 19.88
C ASN A 113 1.41 3.53 20.17
N ILE A 114 1.99 2.68 19.30
CA ILE A 114 1.92 1.23 19.52
C ILE A 114 2.82 0.74 20.65
N GLY A 115 3.70 1.59 21.16
CA GLY A 115 4.48 1.34 22.37
C GLY A 115 5.57 0.29 22.21
N LEU A 116 6.01 -0.21 23.37
CA LEU A 116 7.04 -1.26 23.44
C LEU A 116 6.49 -2.61 22.99
N PRO A 117 7.34 -3.46 22.38
CA PRO A 117 8.77 -3.26 22.06
C PRO A 117 9.00 -2.59 20.69
N PHE A 118 7.95 -2.18 20.01
CA PHE A 118 8.03 -1.67 18.64
C PHE A 118 8.66 -0.29 18.57
N ASN A 119 8.21 0.63 19.45
CA ASN A 119 8.75 1.97 19.53
C ASN A 119 9.88 2.07 20.58
N SER A 120 10.82 2.97 20.32
CA SER A 120 12.02 3.20 21.13
C SER A 120 12.43 4.67 21.05
N VAL A 121 13.58 5.00 21.63
CA VAL A 121 14.20 6.34 21.49
C VAL A 121 14.81 6.60 20.12
N ALA A 122 14.84 5.59 19.22
CA ALA A 122 15.35 5.69 17.86
C ALA A 122 14.20 5.95 16.87
N ASP A 123 14.51 5.99 15.58
CA ASP A 123 13.47 6.00 14.54
C ASP A 123 12.92 4.59 14.31
N ASP A 124 11.64 4.43 14.50
CA ASP A 124 10.90 3.19 14.31
C ASP A 124 9.83 3.35 13.23
N TYR A 125 9.79 2.43 12.25
CA TYR A 125 8.96 2.60 11.08
C TYR A 125 8.64 1.29 10.34
N ALA A 126 7.77 1.39 9.31
CA ALA A 126 7.41 0.31 8.40
C ALA A 126 6.83 -0.93 9.10
N TYR A 127 5.77 -0.73 9.91
CA TYR A 127 5.05 -1.85 10.54
C TYR A 127 4.11 -2.51 9.52
N ILE A 128 4.34 -3.79 9.23
CA ILE A 128 3.62 -4.55 8.21
C ILE A 128 3.25 -5.92 8.77
N VAL A 129 2.02 -6.35 8.56
CA VAL A 129 1.51 -7.68 8.98
C VAL A 129 1.10 -8.49 7.75
N ALA A 130 1.65 -9.68 7.60
CA ALA A 130 1.20 -10.66 6.62
C ALA A 130 0.36 -11.73 7.34
N ASP A 131 -0.94 -11.50 7.43
CA ASP A 131 -1.87 -12.34 8.18
C ASP A 131 -1.87 -13.79 7.69
N ALA A 132 -1.83 -14.00 6.37
CA ALA A 132 -1.77 -15.32 5.76
C ALA A 132 -0.55 -16.14 6.21
N ASP A 133 0.55 -15.47 6.47
CA ASP A 133 1.81 -16.07 6.90
C ASP A 133 1.99 -16.07 8.42
N ARG A 134 1.10 -15.40 9.16
CA ARG A 134 1.20 -15.15 10.60
C ARG A 134 2.56 -14.56 11.01
N MET A 135 3.06 -13.67 10.18
CA MET A 135 4.33 -12.99 10.37
C MET A 135 4.16 -11.49 10.20
N ALA A 136 4.95 -10.72 10.92
CA ALA A 136 4.98 -9.28 10.79
C ALA A 136 6.40 -8.75 10.86
N TRP A 137 6.59 -7.52 10.37
CA TRP A 137 7.88 -6.86 10.32
C TRP A 137 7.75 -5.40 10.73
N PHE A 138 8.80 -4.89 11.32
CA PHE A 138 9.02 -3.45 11.46
C PHE A 138 10.50 -3.13 11.30
N ALA A 139 10.81 -1.90 10.96
CA ALA A 139 12.17 -1.41 10.82
C ALA A 139 12.51 -0.44 11.96
N SER A 140 13.76 -0.42 12.36
CA SER A 140 14.25 0.48 13.40
C SER A 140 15.72 0.85 13.19
N THR A 141 16.07 2.09 13.49
CA THR A 141 17.48 2.54 13.53
C THR A 141 18.14 2.27 14.87
N ARG A 142 17.42 1.69 15.85
CA ARG A 142 17.97 1.38 17.17
C ARG A 142 19.21 0.53 17.06
N ARG A 143 20.29 0.96 17.74
CA ARG A 143 21.58 0.27 17.77
C ARG A 143 22.23 0.09 16.38
N GLN A 144 21.83 0.85 15.40
CA GLN A 144 22.41 0.82 14.06
C GLN A 144 23.31 2.04 13.81
N PRO A 145 24.35 1.89 12.99
CA PRO A 145 25.12 3.03 12.50
C PRO A 145 24.23 4.02 11.74
N LYS A 146 24.60 5.29 11.72
CA LYS A 146 23.88 6.34 11.00
C LYS A 146 23.59 5.93 9.54
N GLY A 147 22.35 6.07 9.11
CA GLY A 147 21.89 5.72 7.77
C GLY A 147 21.63 4.24 7.55
N LYS A 148 21.67 3.41 8.60
CA LYS A 148 21.29 2.00 8.56
C LYS A 148 20.12 1.72 9.48
N ALA A 149 19.33 0.70 9.13
CA ALA A 149 18.24 0.19 9.93
C ALA A 149 18.29 -1.34 9.98
N CYS A 150 17.69 -1.89 11.01
CA CYS A 150 17.45 -3.32 11.16
C CYS A 150 15.97 -3.61 10.94
N VAL A 151 15.66 -4.66 10.19
CA VAL A 151 14.28 -5.17 10.05
C VAL A 151 14.10 -6.32 11.02
N TYR A 152 13.14 -6.15 11.91
CA TYR A 152 12.75 -7.15 12.89
C TYR A 152 11.54 -7.92 12.35
N ALA A 153 11.62 -9.25 12.41
CA ALA A 153 10.49 -10.13 12.10
C ALA A 153 9.91 -10.68 13.41
N PHE A 154 8.60 -10.73 13.53
CA PHE A 154 7.91 -11.21 14.72
C PHE A 154 6.59 -11.92 14.36
N VAL A 155 6.08 -12.69 15.30
CA VAL A 155 4.73 -13.27 15.21
C VAL A 155 3.76 -12.29 15.84
N PRO A 156 2.77 -11.77 15.09
CA PRO A 156 1.77 -10.88 15.65
C PRO A 156 0.96 -11.62 16.72
N SER A 157 0.70 -10.95 17.83
CA SER A 157 -0.17 -11.45 18.89
C SER A 157 -1.62 -11.11 18.57
N GLU A 158 -2.54 -12.04 18.86
CA GLU A 158 -3.99 -11.78 18.74
C GLU A 158 -4.46 -10.71 19.73
N GLN A 159 -3.77 -10.60 20.87
CA GLN A 159 -4.02 -9.55 21.85
C GLN A 159 -2.80 -8.64 21.96
N ARG A 160 -3.01 -7.34 21.81
CA ARG A 160 -1.97 -6.35 22.05
C ARG A 160 -1.61 -6.35 23.52
N SER A 161 -0.35 -6.60 23.82
CA SER A 161 0.19 -6.43 25.18
C SER A 161 0.62 -4.97 25.32
N ASN A 162 -0.21 -4.16 25.97
CA ASN A 162 0.20 -2.83 26.38
C ASN A 162 1.09 -2.98 27.61
N TYR A 163 2.38 -2.74 27.43
CA TYR A 163 3.29 -2.68 28.56
C TYR A 163 3.09 -1.35 29.31
N ASN A 164 2.59 -1.43 30.54
CA ASN A 164 2.57 -0.27 31.42
C ASN A 164 4.00 0.01 31.89
N ILE A 165 4.59 1.11 31.42
CA ILE A 165 5.98 1.49 31.70
C ILE A 165 6.20 1.67 33.21
N ASP A 166 5.22 2.18 33.94
CA ASP A 166 5.29 2.41 35.36
C ASP A 166 5.35 1.10 36.16
N GLU A 167 4.69 0.05 35.66
CA GLU A 167 4.68 -1.28 36.30
C GLU A 167 5.89 -2.13 35.97
N LEU A 168 6.50 -1.93 34.78
CA LEU A 168 7.62 -2.73 34.30
C LEU A 168 8.93 -2.49 35.05
N GLY A 169 9.10 -1.31 35.60
CA GLY A 169 10.37 -0.85 36.16
C GLY A 169 11.43 -0.54 35.08
N ARG A 170 12.28 0.42 35.38
CA ARG A 170 13.23 1.05 34.46
C ARG A 170 14.09 0.07 33.65
N ASN A 171 14.66 -0.95 34.31
CA ASN A 171 15.58 -1.87 33.65
C ASN A 171 14.89 -2.74 32.58
N ARG A 172 13.67 -3.21 32.86
CA ARG A 172 12.89 -4.02 31.91
C ARG A 172 12.39 -3.17 30.73
N THR A 173 11.96 -1.95 31.00
CA THR A 173 11.58 -0.97 29.98
C THR A 173 12.75 -0.71 29.01
N ILE A 174 13.95 -0.45 29.53
CA ILE A 174 15.15 -0.23 28.68
C ILE A 174 15.46 -1.46 27.85
N LYS A 175 15.38 -2.66 28.40
CA LYS A 175 15.66 -3.91 27.67
C LYS A 175 14.66 -4.13 26.53
N LEU A 176 13.36 -3.93 26.77
CA LEU A 176 12.31 -4.05 25.75
C LEU A 176 12.47 -2.99 24.67
N ALA A 177 12.69 -1.73 25.06
CA ALA A 177 12.88 -0.62 24.13
C ALA A 177 14.15 -0.79 23.28
N SER A 178 15.23 -1.32 23.84
CA SER A 178 16.49 -1.50 23.12
C SER A 178 16.58 -2.80 22.30
N LEU A 179 15.71 -3.77 22.59
CA LEU A 179 15.77 -5.14 22.04
C LEU A 179 17.18 -5.76 22.17
N MET A 180 17.85 -5.52 23.31
CA MET A 180 19.18 -6.08 23.59
C MET A 180 19.15 -7.60 23.62
N SER A 181 18.01 -8.15 24.06
CA SER A 181 17.77 -9.58 24.14
C SER A 181 16.40 -9.89 23.55
N ILE A 182 16.37 -10.34 22.30
CA ILE A 182 15.12 -10.68 21.60
C ILE A 182 14.36 -11.82 22.30
N ASN A 183 15.07 -12.72 22.98
CA ASN A 183 14.44 -13.82 23.70
C ASN A 183 13.50 -13.40 24.82
N GLU A 184 13.64 -12.20 25.39
CA GLU A 184 12.74 -11.66 26.37
C GLU A 184 11.37 -11.27 25.78
N THR A 185 11.28 -11.15 24.47
CA THR A 185 10.02 -10.88 23.76
C THR A 185 9.30 -12.16 23.32
N TRP A 186 9.89 -13.34 23.51
CA TRP A 186 9.26 -14.59 23.10
C TRP A 186 8.25 -15.07 24.14
N SER A 187 7.07 -15.44 23.68
CA SER A 187 6.06 -16.06 24.53
C SER A 187 6.44 -17.48 24.95
N SER A 188 7.15 -18.21 24.09
CA SER A 188 7.72 -19.51 24.39
C SER A 188 8.80 -19.92 23.37
N PRO A 189 9.77 -20.81 23.74
CA PRO A 189 10.75 -21.34 22.79
C PRO A 189 10.09 -22.07 21.61
N LYS A 190 9.00 -22.83 21.84
CA LYS A 190 8.25 -23.53 20.79
C LYS A 190 7.66 -22.57 19.73
N ASN A 191 7.16 -21.42 20.17
CA ASN A 191 6.60 -20.41 19.24
C ASN A 191 7.70 -19.78 18.41
N ARG A 192 8.86 -19.52 19.02
CA ARG A 192 10.04 -19.04 18.28
C ARG A 192 10.46 -20.01 17.21
N ASP A 193 10.56 -21.31 17.51
CA ASP A 193 11.03 -22.32 16.54
C ASP A 193 10.05 -22.46 15.36
N LYS A 194 8.75 -22.43 15.62
CA LYS A 194 7.71 -22.36 14.57
C LYS A 194 7.88 -21.10 13.70
N ALA A 195 8.09 -19.95 14.32
CA ALA A 195 8.29 -18.69 13.62
C ALA A 195 9.56 -18.71 12.75
N MET A 196 10.66 -19.32 13.25
CA MET A 196 11.90 -19.47 12.48
C MET A 196 11.74 -20.38 11.27
N VAL A 197 10.99 -21.47 11.40
CA VAL A 197 10.65 -22.34 10.26
C VAL A 197 9.86 -21.56 9.21
N GLN A 198 8.85 -20.80 9.64
CA GLN A 198 8.03 -19.98 8.73
C GLN A 198 8.87 -18.88 8.05
N LEU A 199 9.69 -18.16 8.81
CA LEU A 199 10.60 -17.13 8.29
C LEU A 199 11.57 -17.70 7.24
N ASN A 200 12.15 -18.87 7.50
CA ASN A 200 13.06 -19.52 6.56
C ASN A 200 12.33 -19.97 5.29
N LYS A 201 11.08 -20.44 5.41
CA LYS A 201 10.24 -20.75 4.26
C LYS A 201 9.95 -19.51 3.42
N LEU A 202 9.60 -18.40 4.05
CA LEU A 202 9.38 -17.13 3.36
C LEU A 202 10.65 -16.61 2.67
N ARG A 203 11.81 -16.69 3.34
CA ARG A 203 13.11 -16.32 2.74
C ARG A 203 13.49 -17.20 1.55
N ALA A 204 13.24 -18.49 1.62
CA ALA A 204 13.50 -19.41 0.51
C ALA A 204 12.56 -19.14 -0.69
N ASN A 205 11.37 -18.64 -0.43
CA ASN A 205 10.41 -18.25 -1.46
C ASN A 205 10.65 -16.83 -1.99
N ALA A 206 11.23 -15.93 -1.19
CA ALA A 206 11.54 -14.55 -1.60
C ALA A 206 12.57 -14.50 -2.74
N GLY A 207 13.47 -15.48 -2.86
CA GLY A 207 14.37 -15.63 -4.02
C GLY A 207 13.67 -16.17 -5.28
N LYS A 208 12.49 -16.75 -5.12
CA LYS A 208 11.57 -17.08 -6.21
C LYS A 208 10.57 -15.92 -6.30
N ALA A 209 11.07 -14.72 -6.57
CA ALA A 209 10.20 -13.57 -6.76
C ALA A 209 9.13 -13.99 -7.76
N VAL A 210 7.89 -14.11 -7.29
CA VAL A 210 6.74 -13.96 -8.15
C VAL A 210 6.99 -12.59 -8.77
N ALA A 211 7.37 -12.56 -10.02
CA ALA A 211 7.61 -11.31 -10.71
C ALA A 211 6.36 -10.47 -10.45
N GLU A 212 6.48 -9.17 -10.16
CA GLU A 212 5.33 -8.26 -9.92
C GLU A 212 4.23 -8.42 -10.98
N LYS A 213 4.62 -8.90 -12.17
CA LYS A 213 3.75 -9.29 -13.28
C LYS A 213 2.81 -10.47 -12.99
N ASP A 214 3.08 -11.26 -11.96
CA ASP A 214 2.30 -12.48 -11.67
C ASP A 214 1.20 -12.25 -10.61
N ILE A 215 1.25 -11.12 -9.89
CA ILE A 215 0.20 -10.71 -8.94
C ILE A 215 -0.88 -9.97 -9.73
N ILE A 216 -2.07 -10.53 -9.75
CA ILE A 216 -3.22 -10.00 -10.46
C ILE A 216 -4.43 -9.98 -9.53
N LEU A 217 -5.47 -9.25 -9.91
CA LEU A 217 -6.80 -9.40 -9.34
C LEU A 217 -7.78 -9.49 -10.51
N PHE A 218 -8.26 -10.69 -10.78
CA PHE A 218 -9.21 -10.92 -11.87
C PHE A 218 -10.36 -11.81 -11.40
N VAL A 219 -11.56 -11.26 -11.36
CA VAL A 219 -12.79 -11.97 -11.00
C VAL A 219 -13.32 -12.68 -12.22
N VAL A 220 -13.30 -14.00 -12.20
CA VAL A 220 -13.88 -14.86 -13.26
C VAL A 220 -15.39 -14.98 -13.08
N ASP A 221 -15.82 -15.38 -11.87
CA ASP A 221 -17.21 -15.51 -11.46
C ASP A 221 -17.35 -15.33 -9.93
N ASP A 222 -18.53 -15.55 -9.38
CA ASP A 222 -18.84 -15.38 -7.96
C ASP A 222 -18.02 -16.29 -7.02
N LYS A 223 -17.43 -17.34 -7.55
CA LYS A 223 -16.67 -18.36 -6.79
C LYS A 223 -15.17 -18.29 -7.06
N HIS A 224 -14.75 -17.75 -8.20
CA HIS A 224 -13.37 -17.80 -8.66
C HIS A 224 -12.82 -16.38 -8.88
N THR A 225 -11.88 -16.02 -8.03
CA THR A 225 -11.08 -14.80 -8.16
C THR A 225 -9.61 -15.18 -8.25
N TYR A 226 -8.95 -14.77 -9.32
CA TYR A 226 -7.54 -15.04 -9.53
C TYR A 226 -6.69 -13.93 -8.93
N THR A 227 -5.72 -14.34 -8.14
CA THR A 227 -4.72 -13.45 -7.51
C THR A 227 -3.32 -13.64 -8.10
N ASN A 228 -3.15 -14.68 -8.94
CA ASN A 228 -1.90 -14.98 -9.60
C ASN A 228 -2.17 -15.37 -11.06
N ILE A 229 -1.30 -14.93 -11.98
CA ILE A 229 -1.41 -15.20 -13.43
C ILE A 229 -1.40 -16.70 -13.76
N ASN A 230 -0.76 -17.51 -12.92
CA ASN A 230 -0.68 -18.95 -13.14
C ASN A 230 -1.99 -19.71 -12.79
N GLN A 231 -2.99 -19.02 -12.25
CA GLN A 231 -4.32 -19.58 -11.99
C GLN A 231 -5.19 -19.67 -13.24
N PHE A 232 -4.82 -18.95 -14.34
CA PHE A 232 -5.53 -19.12 -15.61
C PHE A 232 -5.38 -20.52 -16.16
N ALA A 233 -6.48 -21.09 -16.59
CA ALA A 233 -6.57 -22.48 -17.04
C ALA A 233 -5.76 -22.78 -18.31
N SER A 234 -5.43 -21.79 -19.11
CA SER A 234 -4.66 -21.98 -20.34
C SER A 234 -3.70 -20.81 -20.64
N ASP A 235 -2.68 -21.10 -21.49
CA ASP A 235 -1.78 -20.05 -21.99
C ASP A 235 -2.52 -19.04 -22.89
N ALA A 236 -3.58 -19.45 -23.55
CA ALA A 236 -4.39 -18.56 -24.38
C ALA A 236 -5.13 -17.52 -23.53
N THR A 237 -5.71 -17.93 -22.42
CA THR A 237 -6.41 -17.01 -21.50
C THR A 237 -5.44 -16.14 -20.73
N ARG A 238 -4.24 -16.63 -20.38
CA ARG A 238 -3.15 -15.79 -19.84
C ARG A 238 -2.73 -14.68 -20.79
N ARG A 239 -2.54 -15.00 -22.07
CA ARG A 239 -2.21 -14.00 -23.11
C ARG A 239 -3.33 -12.97 -23.26
N ALA A 240 -4.58 -13.41 -23.30
CA ALA A 240 -5.73 -12.52 -23.37
C ALA A 240 -5.78 -11.55 -22.17
N TYR A 241 -5.43 -12.01 -20.98
CA TYR A 241 -5.30 -11.15 -19.80
C TYR A 241 -4.20 -10.08 -19.98
N TYR A 242 -3.01 -10.48 -20.45
CA TYR A 242 -1.94 -9.50 -20.72
C TYR A 242 -2.31 -8.49 -21.80
N ASP A 243 -3.09 -8.89 -22.81
CA ASP A 243 -3.60 -7.96 -23.82
C ASP A 243 -4.57 -6.94 -23.21
N ILE A 244 -5.43 -7.36 -22.27
CA ILE A 244 -6.30 -6.45 -21.50
C ILE A 244 -5.47 -5.48 -20.66
N VAL A 245 -4.43 -5.95 -19.97
CA VAL A 245 -3.52 -5.10 -19.19
C VAL A 245 -2.84 -4.05 -20.09
N ARG A 246 -2.39 -4.45 -21.28
CA ARG A 246 -1.80 -3.52 -22.26
C ARG A 246 -2.81 -2.45 -22.70
N GLN A 247 -4.03 -2.85 -23.06
CA GLN A 247 -5.08 -1.92 -23.45
C GLN A 247 -5.45 -0.95 -22.32
N ASN A 248 -5.45 -1.40 -21.06
CA ASN A 248 -5.66 -0.53 -19.89
C ASN A 248 -4.52 0.51 -19.74
N ASN A 249 -3.27 0.14 -20.04
CA ASN A 249 -2.16 1.08 -20.03
C ASN A 249 -2.28 2.12 -21.17
N ASP A 250 -2.73 1.69 -22.36
CA ASP A 250 -3.00 2.58 -23.48
C ASP A 250 -4.12 3.57 -23.13
N LEU A 251 -5.21 3.08 -22.52
CA LEU A 251 -6.31 3.90 -22.02
C LEU A 251 -5.82 4.96 -21.01
N ARG A 252 -4.94 4.58 -20.08
CA ARG A 252 -4.33 5.52 -19.12
C ARG A 252 -3.50 6.59 -19.88
N SER A 253 -2.74 6.19 -20.88
CA SER A 253 -1.95 7.14 -21.69
C SER A 253 -2.85 8.14 -22.44
N ILE A 254 -3.98 7.67 -23.01
CA ILE A 254 -4.95 8.53 -23.67
C ILE A 254 -5.52 9.55 -22.68
N ARG A 255 -5.94 9.13 -21.49
CA ARG A 255 -6.46 10.02 -20.44
C ARG A 255 -5.46 11.09 -20.01
N ASN A 256 -4.20 10.71 -19.81
CA ASN A 256 -3.14 11.67 -19.47
C ASN A 256 -2.93 12.71 -20.58
N LYS A 257 -3.01 12.30 -21.85
CA LYS A 257 -2.94 13.22 -22.99
C LYS A 257 -4.12 14.20 -23.02
N ILE A 258 -5.34 13.70 -22.76
CA ILE A 258 -6.55 14.54 -22.67
C ILE A 258 -6.36 15.58 -21.56
N GLU A 259 -5.92 15.18 -20.39
CA GLU A 259 -5.74 16.08 -19.25
C GLU A 259 -4.68 17.15 -19.53
N THR A 260 -3.57 16.76 -20.14
CA THR A 260 -2.55 17.70 -20.57
C THR A 260 -3.10 18.73 -21.58
N LEU A 261 -3.92 18.26 -22.53
CA LEU A 261 -4.53 19.16 -23.54
C LEU A 261 -5.59 20.07 -22.92
N ARG A 262 -6.32 19.62 -21.89
CA ARG A 262 -7.29 20.46 -21.16
C ARG A 262 -6.59 21.62 -20.45
N VAL A 263 -5.45 21.37 -19.82
CA VAL A 263 -4.62 22.44 -19.23
C VAL A 263 -4.13 23.42 -20.32
N GLN A 264 -3.67 22.91 -21.46
CA GLN A 264 -3.25 23.75 -22.59
C GLN A 264 -4.41 24.56 -23.17
N TYR A 265 -5.59 23.98 -23.26
CA TYR A 265 -6.81 24.65 -23.72
C TYR A 265 -7.18 25.85 -22.85
N HIS A 266 -7.07 25.72 -21.55
CA HIS A 266 -7.34 26.83 -20.61
C HIS A 266 -6.41 28.01 -20.83
N ASN A 267 -5.15 27.76 -21.16
CA ASN A 267 -4.11 28.79 -21.32
C ASN A 267 -3.97 29.30 -22.76
N ALA A 268 -4.75 28.74 -23.71
CA ALA A 268 -4.61 29.08 -25.13
C ALA A 268 -5.45 30.30 -25.57
N THR A 269 -5.00 30.94 -26.64
CA THR A 269 -5.77 31.97 -27.36
C THR A 269 -6.98 31.35 -28.03
N GLU A 270 -7.95 32.15 -28.48
CA GLU A 270 -9.20 31.68 -29.08
C GLU A 270 -8.99 30.78 -30.30
N SER A 271 -8.06 31.14 -31.21
CA SER A 271 -7.70 30.28 -32.35
C SER A 271 -7.01 28.97 -31.93
N GLY A 272 -6.20 29.01 -30.87
CA GLY A 272 -5.53 27.83 -30.29
C GLY A 272 -6.55 26.86 -29.66
N ARG A 273 -7.59 27.38 -29.00
CA ARG A 273 -8.65 26.56 -28.38
C ARG A 273 -9.39 25.70 -29.39
N THR A 274 -9.70 26.23 -30.58
CA THR A 274 -10.38 25.46 -31.63
C THR A 274 -9.57 24.22 -32.05
N SER A 275 -8.25 24.39 -32.27
CA SER A 275 -7.36 23.28 -32.63
C SER A 275 -7.19 22.26 -31.50
N ILE A 276 -6.97 22.75 -30.26
CA ILE A 276 -6.81 21.88 -29.09
C ILE A 276 -8.11 21.15 -28.79
N GLY A 277 -9.25 21.82 -28.89
CA GLY A 277 -10.59 21.22 -28.68
C GLY A 277 -10.85 20.07 -29.64
N ALA A 278 -10.51 20.22 -30.93
CA ALA A 278 -10.64 19.13 -31.90
C ALA A 278 -9.76 17.91 -31.56
N ARG A 279 -8.56 18.15 -31.03
CA ARG A 279 -7.66 17.06 -30.56
C ARG A 279 -8.21 16.36 -29.31
N ILE A 280 -8.78 17.12 -28.36
CA ILE A 280 -9.43 16.57 -27.17
C ILE A 280 -10.59 15.69 -27.61
N ALA A 281 -11.50 16.16 -28.45
CA ALA A 281 -12.66 15.40 -28.92
C ALA A 281 -12.26 14.09 -29.63
N LYS A 282 -11.17 14.11 -30.41
CA LYS A 282 -10.63 12.90 -31.03
C LYS A 282 -10.14 11.88 -30.00
N LEU A 283 -9.39 12.33 -29.00
CA LEU A 283 -8.87 11.46 -27.94
C LEU A 283 -9.97 10.95 -27.02
N GLU A 284 -10.99 11.74 -26.72
CA GLU A 284 -12.16 11.31 -25.94
C GLU A 284 -12.95 10.22 -26.69
N LYS A 285 -13.07 10.30 -28.00
CA LYS A 285 -13.66 9.23 -28.81
C LYS A 285 -12.80 7.96 -28.75
N GLU A 286 -11.47 8.09 -28.91
CA GLU A 286 -10.53 6.98 -28.80
C GLU A 286 -10.57 6.33 -27.40
N GLU A 287 -10.74 7.14 -26.33
CA GLU A 287 -10.94 6.66 -24.95
C GLU A 287 -12.19 5.80 -24.84
N LEU A 288 -13.33 6.27 -25.37
CA LEU A 288 -14.59 5.54 -25.35
C LEU A 288 -14.49 4.21 -26.12
N ASP A 289 -13.90 4.23 -27.29
CA ASP A 289 -13.73 3.03 -28.13
C ASP A 289 -12.82 2.00 -27.45
N THR A 290 -11.70 2.45 -26.87
CA THR A 290 -10.75 1.61 -26.14
C THR A 290 -11.42 1.01 -24.88
N ARG A 291 -12.16 1.80 -24.14
CA ARG A 291 -12.90 1.33 -22.95
C ARG A 291 -13.94 0.26 -23.31
N ALA A 292 -14.66 0.45 -24.40
CA ALA A 292 -15.62 -0.53 -24.90
C ALA A 292 -14.94 -1.83 -25.35
N ALA A 293 -13.74 -1.74 -25.97
CA ALA A 293 -12.94 -2.89 -26.36
C ALA A 293 -12.45 -3.69 -25.14
N ILE A 294 -11.93 -3.01 -24.12
CA ILE A 294 -11.48 -3.63 -22.85
C ILE A 294 -12.64 -4.39 -22.22
N LYS A 295 -13.81 -3.76 -22.07
CA LYS A 295 -14.99 -4.40 -21.47
C LYS A 295 -15.40 -5.68 -22.19
N ARG A 296 -15.38 -5.67 -23.53
CA ARG A 296 -15.65 -6.87 -24.34
C ARG A 296 -14.60 -7.95 -24.12
N ALA A 297 -13.32 -7.58 -24.14
CA ALA A 297 -12.22 -8.51 -23.93
C ALA A 297 -12.28 -9.19 -22.54
N GLU A 298 -12.61 -8.43 -21.50
CA GLU A 298 -12.81 -8.98 -20.16
C GLU A 298 -13.99 -9.96 -20.09
N GLN A 299 -15.12 -9.62 -20.70
CA GLN A 299 -16.28 -10.50 -20.75
C GLN A 299 -16.00 -11.79 -21.49
N ASP A 300 -15.26 -11.71 -22.60
CA ASP A 300 -14.86 -12.88 -23.39
C ASP A 300 -13.87 -13.76 -22.62
N LEU A 301 -12.93 -13.14 -21.90
CA LEU A 301 -11.98 -13.86 -21.05
C LEU A 301 -12.69 -14.60 -19.91
N ARG A 302 -13.63 -13.93 -19.20
CA ARG A 302 -14.42 -14.56 -18.14
C ARG A 302 -15.22 -15.76 -18.66
N ARG A 303 -15.87 -15.63 -19.82
CA ARG A 303 -16.60 -16.73 -20.46
C ARG A 303 -15.71 -17.92 -20.78
N LYS A 304 -14.52 -17.65 -21.36
CA LYS A 304 -13.55 -18.71 -21.69
C LYS A 304 -13.05 -19.42 -20.45
N GLU A 305 -12.67 -18.68 -19.40
CA GLU A 305 -12.20 -19.27 -18.14
C GLU A 305 -13.30 -20.08 -17.46
N SER A 306 -14.52 -19.55 -17.31
CA SER A 306 -15.64 -20.29 -16.74
C SER A 306 -15.95 -21.57 -17.50
N SER A 307 -15.82 -21.56 -18.83
CA SER A 307 -15.99 -22.78 -19.64
C SER A 307 -14.91 -23.82 -19.39
N LEU A 308 -13.65 -23.40 -19.16
CA LEU A 308 -12.52 -24.29 -18.89
C LEU A 308 -12.54 -24.86 -17.47
N LEU A 309 -13.13 -24.13 -16.50
CA LEU A 309 -13.27 -24.58 -15.12
C LEU A 309 -14.42 -25.61 -14.93
N ASN A 310 -15.39 -25.61 -15.81
CA ASN A 310 -16.56 -26.49 -15.75
C ASN A 310 -16.43 -27.77 -16.62
N ASN A 311 -15.32 -27.95 -17.34
CA ASN A 311 -14.94 -29.14 -18.07
C ASN A 311 -13.86 -29.94 -17.32
#